data_bb657f587744cfe5dc25cbc92f31acc4
#
_entry.id   bb657f587744cfe5dc25cbc92f31acc4
#
_cell.length_a   1.000
_cell.length_b   1.000
_cell.length_c   1.000
_cell.angle_alpha   90.00
_cell.angle_beta   90.00
_cell.angle_gamma   90.00
#
_symmetry.space_group_name_H-M   'P 1'
#
loop_
_entity.id
_entity.type
_entity.pdbx_description
1 polymer ?
#
loop_
_entity_poly.entity_id
_entity_poly.type
_entity_poly.pdbx_seq_one_letter_code
_entity_poly.pdbx_strand_id
1 'polypeptide(L)'
;MSDMNMKNMLCNLGVFDIPVIQKQPDFEVDLLDSNVIVFGSSMSGKSTFLKTLMNILHKRYHEKNEQIFVLDFGGGLSEYQEMPLVAAYFDNSNEEYVKRVFKILDNILKSNIKELNGKNFRDAQKQPIHTTFIIDNLNAFLDEPRYGTYHDKLAKLCRDGLSKGISIVVTASDTKGTSSLMGAFKQKVAFELPADKYSELFNGKVDQIGNNPGHGFANVTVKIPHVTGAFRMNLPYEVQCRFPYGEKESDRADTAEEFKRNLQKKFGFADGKYLRCVQKYRTFPKELTVEAYEALRQTPPKESGKSGSAISVGLDYVDFYPVTVDPKESSVIAIYGKKEFGKTNLLRLLLQGVLRQEENARLVFLDDGRNQLRGFYDKYRGHVDCVYFNGFEERTLKVTSGKQASVAAKPAPAKAPVPVASAVLEKVAKPAPVSGSSGLQGAVSNEQVLKRKMSPLQQFCLYLNEEYLELSESFLVNLFYTEKRDTTLHPPKYEYKQTPFTVFVIQSKLAYLNTREGKYFLETILPRMASVAEDNKYLFIFSDVQKINEGDSVSVFNNSIHTAFLLDNIAEFAGERGQKSVFGGMDSKTLKEDYARCELGDGYCYDIEADRLVKVKYIKTEED
;
A
#
# COMPACT_ATOMS: atom_id res chain seq x y z
N MET A 1 -20.29 -7.14 37.85
CA MET A 1 -20.72 -5.74 37.74
C MET A 1 -21.76 -5.72 36.64
N SER A 2 -22.98 -5.31 37.02
CA SER A 2 -24.13 -5.30 36.11
C SER A 2 -23.84 -4.45 34.88
N ASP A 3 -24.22 -4.95 33.71
CA ASP A 3 -24.24 -4.21 32.45
C ASP A 3 -25.17 -3.00 32.59
N MET A 4 -24.63 -1.88 33.08
CA MET A 4 -25.39 -0.63 33.17
C MET A 4 -25.52 -0.06 31.76
N ASN A 5 -26.74 -0.13 31.24
CA ASN A 5 -27.08 0.53 29.95
C ASN A 5 -26.78 2.02 30.05
N MET A 6 -25.96 2.51 29.11
CA MET A 6 -25.66 3.93 29.01
C MET A 6 -26.85 4.68 28.40
N LYS A 7 -27.51 5.52 29.20
CA LYS A 7 -28.60 6.38 28.76
C LYS A 7 -28.13 7.81 28.45
N ASN A 8 -27.03 8.22 29.03
CA ASN A 8 -26.33 9.47 28.75
C ASN A 8 -24.83 9.29 28.90
N MET A 9 -24.07 10.16 28.29
CA MET A 9 -22.60 10.19 28.35
C MET A 9 -22.11 11.60 28.64
N LEU A 10 -22.40 12.03 29.86
CA LEU A 10 -22.09 13.38 30.33
C LEU A 10 -20.60 13.54 30.62
N CYS A 11 -19.98 14.53 29.99
CA CYS A 11 -18.60 14.91 30.20
C CYS A 11 -18.55 16.34 30.71
N ASN A 12 -18.17 16.52 32.00
CA ASN A 12 -18.01 17.84 32.62
C ASN A 12 -16.67 18.46 32.18
N LEU A 13 -16.75 19.44 31.28
CA LEU A 13 -15.61 20.07 30.64
C LEU A 13 -15.24 21.43 31.23
N GLY A 14 -16.03 21.94 32.16
CA GLY A 14 -15.79 23.25 32.76
C GLY A 14 -16.97 23.81 33.52
N VAL A 15 -17.10 25.11 33.53
CA VAL A 15 -18.22 25.81 34.16
C VAL A 15 -18.81 26.84 33.18
N PHE A 16 -20.12 27.02 33.26
CA PHE A 16 -20.78 28.18 32.65
C PHE A 16 -20.70 29.41 33.57
N ASP A 17 -20.58 30.58 33.00
CA ASP A 17 -20.86 31.81 33.68
C ASP A 17 -22.23 32.35 33.24
N ILE A 18 -23.20 32.37 34.17
CA ILE A 18 -24.57 32.81 33.90
C ILE A 18 -24.92 33.95 34.88
N PRO A 19 -24.52 35.20 34.57
CA PRO A 19 -24.70 36.32 35.46
C PRO A 19 -26.16 36.60 35.85
N VAL A 20 -27.09 36.32 34.93
CA VAL A 20 -28.53 36.56 35.14
C VAL A 20 -29.09 35.77 36.32
N ILE A 21 -28.55 34.59 36.62
CA ILE A 21 -28.96 33.74 37.74
C ILE A 21 -27.92 33.71 38.85
N GLN A 22 -26.83 34.46 38.71
CA GLN A 22 -25.70 34.51 39.65
C GLN A 22 -25.17 33.12 40.01
N LYS A 23 -25.04 32.23 39.05
CA LYS A 23 -24.58 30.84 39.22
C LYS A 23 -23.56 30.48 38.14
N GLN A 24 -22.64 29.59 38.51
CA GLN A 24 -21.68 28.95 37.64
C GLN A 24 -21.94 27.41 37.62
N PRO A 25 -22.98 26.97 36.89
CA PRO A 25 -23.26 25.55 36.78
C PRO A 25 -22.22 24.84 35.94
N ASP A 26 -22.14 23.50 36.11
CA ASP A 26 -21.24 22.66 35.33
C ASP A 26 -21.50 22.76 33.82
N PHE A 27 -20.43 22.95 33.06
CA PHE A 27 -20.44 22.83 31.59
C PHE A 27 -20.25 21.38 31.22
N GLU A 28 -21.34 20.71 30.85
CA GLU A 28 -21.36 19.31 30.45
C GLU A 28 -21.80 19.17 28.99
N VAL A 29 -21.11 18.29 28.24
CA VAL A 29 -21.57 17.80 26.95
C VAL A 29 -22.07 16.36 27.11
N ASP A 30 -23.17 16.01 26.45
CA ASP A 30 -23.68 14.63 26.39
C ASP A 30 -23.39 14.03 25.02
N LEU A 31 -22.41 13.14 24.95
CA LEU A 31 -21.99 12.50 23.71
C LEU A 31 -23.07 11.57 23.11
N LEU A 32 -24.07 11.16 23.91
CA LEU A 32 -25.20 10.41 23.37
C LEU A 32 -26.36 11.32 22.94
N ASP A 33 -26.37 12.60 23.26
CA ASP A 33 -27.43 13.52 22.86
C ASP A 33 -27.16 14.16 21.49
N SER A 34 -25.93 14.58 21.24
CA SER A 34 -25.53 15.17 19.97
C SER A 34 -24.04 15.10 19.76
N ASN A 35 -23.63 15.16 18.49
CA ASN A 35 -22.25 15.44 18.12
C ASN A 35 -21.82 16.83 18.63
N VAL A 36 -20.51 17.00 18.83
CA VAL A 36 -19.92 18.22 19.40
C VAL A 36 -18.97 18.85 18.39
N ILE A 37 -19.09 20.16 18.18
CA ILE A 37 -18.15 20.92 17.38
C ILE A 37 -17.56 22.09 18.20
N VAL A 38 -16.23 22.25 18.13
CA VAL A 38 -15.49 23.28 18.86
C VAL A 38 -14.75 24.16 17.86
N PHE A 39 -15.16 25.41 17.79
CA PHE A 39 -14.53 26.43 16.96
C PHE A 39 -13.52 27.27 17.75
N GLY A 40 -12.56 27.85 17.07
CA GLY A 40 -11.64 28.82 17.64
C GLY A 40 -10.37 29.02 16.81
N SER A 41 -9.75 30.17 16.95
CA SER A 41 -8.47 30.51 16.33
C SER A 41 -7.34 29.58 16.80
N SER A 42 -6.16 29.72 16.22
CA SER A 42 -4.98 28.97 16.69
C SER A 42 -4.71 29.32 18.16
N MET A 43 -4.28 28.34 18.96
CA MET A 43 -3.95 28.49 20.39
C MET A 43 -5.13 28.86 21.32
N SER A 44 -6.36 28.87 20.84
CA SER A 44 -7.56 29.19 21.63
C SER A 44 -7.98 28.14 22.66
N GLY A 45 -7.33 26.96 22.69
CA GLY A 45 -7.61 25.89 23.64
C GLY A 45 -8.37 24.66 23.07
N LYS A 46 -8.60 24.57 21.74
CA LYS A 46 -9.34 23.46 21.10
C LYS A 46 -8.75 22.09 21.41
N SER A 47 -7.45 21.89 21.20
CA SER A 47 -6.80 20.59 21.49
C SER A 47 -6.77 20.32 23.00
N THR A 48 -6.69 21.34 23.85
CA THR A 48 -6.83 21.22 25.32
C THR A 48 -8.22 20.71 25.69
N PHE A 49 -9.27 21.23 25.06
CA PHE A 49 -10.65 20.73 25.22
C PHE A 49 -10.74 19.22 24.89
N LEU A 50 -10.16 18.80 23.75
CA LEU A 50 -10.15 17.38 23.36
C LEU A 50 -9.38 16.52 24.37
N LYS A 51 -8.24 16.98 24.87
CA LYS A 51 -7.47 16.30 25.92
C LYS A 51 -8.28 16.13 27.20
N THR A 52 -8.98 17.19 27.63
CA THR A 52 -9.86 17.14 28.81
C THR A 52 -10.98 16.11 28.60
N LEU A 53 -11.62 16.12 27.44
CA LEU A 53 -12.66 15.16 27.07
C LEU A 53 -12.13 13.71 27.12
N MET A 54 -11.01 13.45 26.47
CA MET A 54 -10.40 12.11 26.44
C MET A 54 -10.03 11.62 27.84
N ASN A 55 -9.52 12.49 28.69
CA ASN A 55 -9.22 12.16 30.10
C ASN A 55 -10.47 11.80 30.90
N ILE A 56 -11.58 12.51 30.68
CA ILE A 56 -12.87 12.20 31.32
C ILE A 56 -13.37 10.85 30.87
N LEU A 57 -13.28 10.53 29.56
CA LEU A 57 -13.67 9.24 29.02
C LEU A 57 -12.86 8.12 29.67
N HIS A 58 -11.54 8.25 29.77
CA HIS A 58 -10.68 7.27 30.44
C HIS A 58 -10.96 7.10 31.93
N LYS A 59 -11.36 8.17 32.62
CA LYS A 59 -11.75 8.11 34.04
C LYS A 59 -13.07 7.35 34.23
N ARG A 60 -14.06 7.58 33.36
CA ARG A 60 -15.43 7.12 33.56
C ARG A 60 -15.74 5.77 32.94
N TYR A 61 -15.18 5.48 31.77
CA TYR A 61 -15.57 4.33 30.96
C TYR A 61 -14.53 3.20 30.98
N HIS A 62 -14.87 2.11 30.36
CA HIS A 62 -14.10 0.89 30.35
C HIS A 62 -13.96 0.38 28.89
N GLU A 63 -12.97 -0.43 28.62
CA GLU A 63 -12.68 -1.01 27.28
C GLU A 63 -13.83 -1.85 26.70
N LYS A 64 -14.79 -2.26 27.52
CA LYS A 64 -15.96 -3.03 27.08
C LYS A 64 -17.15 -2.17 26.64
N ASN A 65 -17.13 -0.89 26.95
CA ASN A 65 -18.25 0.00 26.66
C ASN A 65 -17.89 1.29 25.95
N GLU A 66 -16.59 1.62 25.82
CA GLU A 66 -16.12 2.81 25.13
C GLU A 66 -14.84 2.55 24.37
N GLN A 67 -14.75 3.10 23.15
CA GLN A 67 -13.53 3.18 22.34
C GLN A 67 -13.43 4.55 21.66
N ILE A 68 -12.21 5.02 21.44
CA ILE A 68 -11.93 6.34 20.88
C ILE A 68 -11.13 6.17 19.58
N PHE A 69 -11.58 6.82 18.53
CA PHE A 69 -10.84 6.96 17.27
C PHE A 69 -10.42 8.42 17.12
N VAL A 70 -9.17 8.66 16.79
CA VAL A 70 -8.61 10.01 16.63
C VAL A 70 -8.05 10.16 15.21
N LEU A 71 -8.47 11.24 14.55
CA LEU A 71 -7.89 11.74 13.31
C LEU A 71 -7.34 13.14 13.58
N ASP A 72 -6.02 13.24 13.73
CA ASP A 72 -5.32 14.42 14.22
C ASP A 72 -4.62 15.17 13.08
N PHE A 73 -5.27 16.19 12.56
CA PHE A 73 -4.67 17.13 11.61
C PHE A 73 -3.98 18.31 12.29
N GLY A 74 -4.17 18.46 13.59
CA GLY A 74 -3.56 19.53 14.40
C GLY A 74 -2.21 19.15 15.01
N GLY A 75 -1.92 17.83 15.10
CA GLY A 75 -0.69 17.30 15.70
C GLY A 75 -0.62 17.41 17.23
N GLY A 76 -1.70 17.83 17.89
CA GLY A 76 -1.72 18.11 19.32
C GLY A 76 -2.07 16.93 20.23
N LEU A 77 -2.46 15.77 19.68
CA LEU A 77 -3.02 14.64 20.43
C LEU A 77 -2.15 13.38 20.41
N SER A 78 -0.92 13.45 19.88
CA SER A 78 -0.03 12.29 19.73
C SER A 78 0.27 11.55 21.04
N GLU A 79 0.30 12.23 22.17
CA GLU A 79 0.51 11.63 23.50
C GLU A 79 -0.60 10.65 23.92
N TYR A 80 -1.76 10.68 23.24
CA TYR A 80 -2.90 9.80 23.52
C TYR A 80 -2.89 8.51 22.71
N GLN A 81 -1.98 8.34 21.76
CA GLN A 81 -1.93 7.20 20.84
C GLN A 81 -2.00 5.84 21.56
N GLU A 82 -1.23 5.68 22.63
CA GLU A 82 -1.14 4.42 23.37
C GLU A 82 -2.12 4.31 24.54
N MET A 83 -3.00 5.31 24.76
CA MET A 83 -3.94 5.28 25.86
C MET A 83 -4.97 4.14 25.72
N PRO A 84 -5.43 3.55 26.86
CA PRO A 84 -6.21 2.30 26.84
C PRO A 84 -7.48 2.30 25.99
N LEU A 85 -8.25 3.40 25.98
CA LEU A 85 -9.49 3.49 25.19
C LEU A 85 -9.27 3.96 23.76
N VAL A 86 -8.08 4.43 23.38
CA VAL A 86 -7.79 4.87 22.02
C VAL A 86 -7.56 3.66 21.12
N ALA A 87 -8.57 3.31 20.33
CA ALA A 87 -8.52 2.21 19.39
C ALA A 87 -7.63 2.52 18.18
N ALA A 88 -7.70 3.75 17.67
CA ALA A 88 -6.86 4.23 16.58
C ALA A 88 -6.48 5.69 16.78
N TYR A 89 -5.23 5.99 16.48
CA TYR A 89 -4.73 7.35 16.31
C TYR A 89 -4.08 7.44 14.95
N PHE A 90 -4.59 8.32 14.10
CA PHE A 90 -4.08 8.59 12.78
C PHE A 90 -3.84 10.09 12.63
N ASP A 91 -2.72 10.45 12.05
CA ASP A 91 -2.37 11.81 11.70
C ASP A 91 -2.41 12.01 10.18
N ASN A 92 -2.00 13.17 9.71
CA ASN A 92 -1.95 13.51 8.29
C ASN A 92 -0.68 13.03 7.59
N SER A 93 0.15 12.20 8.21
CA SER A 93 1.39 11.71 7.62
C SER A 93 1.16 10.79 6.42
N ASN A 94 0.02 10.09 6.39
CA ASN A 94 -0.33 9.19 5.30
C ASN A 94 -1.83 9.23 4.99
N GLU A 95 -2.17 9.53 3.74
CA GLU A 95 -3.56 9.62 3.27
C GLU A 95 -4.36 8.31 3.43
N GLU A 96 -3.68 7.17 3.37
CA GLU A 96 -4.31 5.86 3.55
C GLU A 96 -4.88 5.66 4.96
N TYR A 97 -4.42 6.43 5.94
CA TYR A 97 -4.98 6.38 7.29
C TYR A 97 -6.38 6.98 7.36
N VAL A 98 -6.65 8.01 6.57
CA VAL A 98 -8.02 8.56 6.41
C VAL A 98 -8.94 7.52 5.79
N LYS A 99 -8.52 6.87 4.71
CA LYS A 99 -9.27 5.78 4.07
C LYS A 99 -9.56 4.65 5.05
N ARG A 100 -8.56 4.27 5.83
CA ARG A 100 -8.66 3.20 6.82
C ARG A 100 -9.63 3.53 7.95
N VAL A 101 -9.56 4.71 8.56
CA VAL A 101 -10.46 5.07 9.67
C VAL A 101 -11.91 5.08 9.22
N PHE A 102 -12.22 5.63 8.04
CA PHE A 102 -13.59 5.63 7.52
C PHE A 102 -14.10 4.21 7.19
N LYS A 103 -13.23 3.31 6.70
CA LYS A 103 -13.60 1.91 6.50
C LYS A 103 -13.91 1.21 7.82
N ILE A 104 -13.09 1.40 8.84
CA ILE A 104 -13.30 0.82 10.17
C ILE A 104 -14.62 1.33 10.77
N LEU A 105 -14.86 2.66 10.72
CA LEU A 105 -16.08 3.26 11.26
C LEU A 105 -17.35 2.81 10.50
N ASP A 106 -17.29 2.65 9.18
CA ASP A 106 -18.41 2.09 8.41
C ASP A 106 -18.70 0.62 8.80
N ASN A 107 -17.67 -0.18 9.03
CA ASN A 107 -17.81 -1.54 9.53
C ASN A 107 -18.42 -1.59 10.95
N ILE A 108 -17.97 -0.71 11.84
CA ILE A 108 -18.54 -0.57 13.19
C ILE A 108 -20.02 -0.16 13.09
N LEU A 109 -20.36 0.83 12.25
CA LEU A 109 -21.74 1.26 12.04
C LEU A 109 -22.62 0.11 11.54
N LYS A 110 -22.17 -0.66 10.56
CA LYS A 110 -22.89 -1.83 10.04
C LYS A 110 -23.08 -2.92 11.11
N SER A 111 -22.03 -3.19 11.90
CA SER A 111 -22.10 -4.15 13.01
C SER A 111 -23.10 -3.70 14.06
N ASN A 112 -23.05 -2.43 14.47
CA ASN A 112 -23.96 -1.86 15.47
C ASN A 112 -25.41 -1.87 14.99
N ILE A 113 -25.68 -1.56 13.71
CA ILE A 113 -27.03 -1.65 13.11
C ILE A 113 -27.57 -3.08 13.26
N LYS A 114 -26.74 -4.09 12.94
CA LYS A 114 -27.11 -5.51 13.05
C LYS A 114 -27.35 -5.93 14.50
N GLU A 115 -26.47 -5.54 15.42
CA GLU A 115 -26.54 -5.91 16.85
C GLU A 115 -27.73 -5.24 17.55
N LEU A 116 -28.01 -3.98 17.21
CA LEU A 116 -29.13 -3.21 17.79
C LEU A 116 -30.49 -3.64 17.24
N ASN A 117 -30.54 -4.40 16.15
CA ASN A 117 -31.78 -4.96 15.57
C ASN A 117 -32.93 -3.94 15.49
N GLY A 118 -32.70 -2.79 14.87
CA GLY A 118 -33.68 -1.72 14.67
C GLY A 118 -33.85 -0.74 15.85
N LYS A 119 -33.29 -1.03 17.02
CA LYS A 119 -33.37 -0.15 18.19
C LYS A 119 -32.33 0.98 18.09
N ASN A 120 -32.56 2.05 18.85
CA ASN A 120 -31.54 3.05 19.09
C ASN A 120 -30.58 2.57 20.20
N PHE A 121 -29.36 3.06 20.17
CA PHE A 121 -28.34 2.70 21.15
C PHE A 121 -28.81 2.91 22.59
N ARG A 122 -29.44 4.06 22.91
CA ARG A 122 -29.94 4.38 24.23
C ARG A 122 -31.05 3.44 24.76
N ASP A 123 -31.82 2.86 23.83
CA ASP A 123 -33.01 2.06 24.16
C ASP A 123 -32.71 0.55 24.18
N ALA A 124 -31.52 0.18 23.71
CA ALA A 124 -31.10 -1.21 23.64
C ALA A 124 -30.76 -1.78 25.02
N GLN A 125 -31.23 -3.00 25.33
CA GLN A 125 -30.88 -3.70 26.56
C GLN A 125 -29.43 -4.17 26.55
N LYS A 126 -28.95 -4.63 25.39
CA LYS A 126 -27.55 -4.94 25.15
C LYS A 126 -27.01 -3.89 24.16
N GLN A 127 -26.07 -3.09 24.62
CA GLN A 127 -25.45 -2.04 23.84
C GLN A 127 -24.12 -2.54 23.29
N PRO A 128 -23.82 -2.29 21.99
CA PRO A 128 -22.47 -2.48 21.48
C PRO A 128 -21.50 -1.49 22.14
N ILE A 129 -20.20 -1.65 21.91
CA ILE A 129 -19.21 -0.69 22.40
C ILE A 129 -19.49 0.67 21.76
N HIS A 130 -19.64 1.71 22.59
CA HIS A 130 -19.79 3.07 22.11
C HIS A 130 -18.47 3.55 21.47
N THR A 131 -18.57 4.32 20.40
CA THR A 131 -17.42 4.82 19.65
C THR A 131 -17.44 6.35 19.65
N THR A 132 -16.41 6.97 20.21
CA THR A 132 -16.17 8.41 20.05
C THR A 132 -15.16 8.65 18.95
N PHE A 133 -15.59 9.29 17.86
CA PHE A 133 -14.70 9.67 16.76
C PHE A 133 -14.33 11.15 16.86
N ILE A 134 -13.03 11.42 17.03
CA ILE A 134 -12.48 12.75 17.21
C ILE A 134 -11.73 13.16 15.94
N ILE A 135 -12.03 14.37 15.42
CA ILE A 135 -11.27 14.99 14.32
C ILE A 135 -10.72 16.31 14.84
N ASP A 136 -9.40 16.41 15.03
CA ASP A 136 -8.76 17.69 15.35
C ASP A 136 -8.39 18.42 14.06
N ASN A 137 -8.90 19.65 13.90
CA ASN A 137 -8.77 20.50 12.71
C ASN A 137 -9.56 19.98 11.49
N LEU A 138 -10.89 20.00 11.59
CA LEU A 138 -11.81 19.62 10.51
C LEU A 138 -11.60 20.40 9.21
N ASN A 139 -11.18 21.70 9.28
CA ASN A 139 -10.92 22.48 8.07
C ASN A 139 -9.81 21.87 7.23
N ALA A 140 -8.72 21.39 7.85
CA ALA A 140 -7.63 20.73 7.13
C ALA A 140 -8.10 19.45 6.42
N PHE A 141 -9.07 18.73 7.00
CA PHE A 141 -9.69 17.58 6.33
C PHE A 141 -10.59 18.01 5.16
N LEU A 142 -11.40 19.06 5.32
CA LEU A 142 -12.35 19.52 4.30
C LEU A 142 -11.67 20.26 3.13
N ASP A 143 -10.56 20.96 3.40
CA ASP A 143 -9.83 21.73 2.39
C ASP A 143 -8.91 20.84 1.51
N GLU A 144 -8.65 19.60 1.92
CA GLU A 144 -7.81 18.68 1.14
C GLU A 144 -8.63 17.95 0.06
N PRO A 145 -8.41 18.26 -1.24
CA PRO A 145 -9.23 17.71 -2.33
C PRO A 145 -9.25 16.17 -2.39
N ARG A 146 -8.16 15.53 -1.94
CA ARG A 146 -8.03 14.07 -1.93
C ARG A 146 -8.98 13.38 -0.95
N TYR A 147 -9.52 14.12 0.02
CA TYR A 147 -10.49 13.59 0.98
C TYR A 147 -11.94 13.83 0.58
N GLY A 148 -12.19 14.41 -0.61
CA GLY A 148 -13.55 14.76 -1.08
C GLY A 148 -14.55 13.60 -0.99
N THR A 149 -14.14 12.38 -1.37
CA THR A 149 -15.00 11.17 -1.28
C THR A 149 -15.37 10.79 0.17
N TYR A 150 -14.61 11.27 1.16
CA TYR A 150 -14.87 11.01 2.59
C TYR A 150 -15.75 12.07 3.25
N HIS A 151 -15.98 13.22 2.62
CA HIS A 151 -16.91 14.24 3.14
C HIS A 151 -18.32 13.68 3.27
N ASP A 152 -18.81 12.97 2.24
CA ASP A 152 -20.14 12.32 2.28
C ASP A 152 -20.20 11.20 3.31
N LYS A 153 -19.10 10.46 3.50
CA LYS A 153 -19.00 9.42 4.54
C LYS A 153 -19.05 10.03 5.94
N LEU A 154 -18.35 11.16 6.16
CA LEU A 154 -18.42 11.89 7.41
C LEU A 154 -19.84 12.42 7.66
N ALA A 155 -20.47 13.04 6.66
CA ALA A 155 -21.83 13.54 6.76
C ALA A 155 -22.83 12.41 7.10
N LYS A 156 -22.66 11.23 6.51
CA LYS A 156 -23.45 10.03 6.84
C LYS A 156 -23.22 9.59 8.28
N LEU A 157 -21.98 9.50 8.74
CA LEU A 157 -21.65 9.14 10.12
C LEU A 157 -22.23 10.16 11.11
N CYS A 158 -22.15 11.47 10.81
CA CYS A 158 -22.75 12.52 11.62
C CYS A 158 -24.26 12.37 11.78
N ARG A 159 -24.97 11.98 10.70
CA ARG A 159 -26.42 11.82 10.69
C ARG A 159 -26.91 10.52 11.34
N ASP A 160 -26.27 9.41 10.96
CA ASP A 160 -26.77 8.07 11.27
C ASP A 160 -26.08 7.46 12.50
N GLY A 161 -24.83 7.86 12.77
CA GLY A 161 -23.96 7.24 13.78
C GLY A 161 -24.46 7.38 15.20
N LEU A 162 -24.95 8.56 15.59
CA LEU A 162 -25.36 8.84 16.97
C LEU A 162 -26.39 7.85 17.49
N SER A 163 -27.42 7.55 16.70
CA SER A 163 -28.47 6.58 17.05
C SER A 163 -27.94 5.14 17.14
N LYS A 164 -26.74 4.89 16.65
CA LYS A 164 -26.09 3.57 16.60
C LYS A 164 -24.83 3.49 17.49
N GLY A 165 -24.66 4.46 18.40
CA GLY A 165 -23.55 4.47 19.36
C GLY A 165 -22.22 4.95 18.79
N ILE A 166 -22.26 5.81 17.77
CA ILE A 166 -21.08 6.51 17.26
C ILE A 166 -21.30 8.01 17.43
N SER A 167 -20.52 8.65 18.28
CA SER A 167 -20.54 10.10 18.50
C SER A 167 -19.33 10.76 17.89
N ILE A 168 -19.50 11.95 17.33
CA ILE A 168 -18.45 12.68 16.61
C ILE A 168 -18.15 13.97 17.36
N VAL A 169 -16.87 14.19 17.62
CA VAL A 169 -16.35 15.41 18.22
C VAL A 169 -15.29 16.01 17.30
N VAL A 170 -15.51 17.23 16.85
CA VAL A 170 -14.58 17.87 15.91
C VAL A 170 -14.14 19.24 16.41
N THR A 171 -12.92 19.63 16.06
CA THR A 171 -12.47 21.02 16.19
C THR A 171 -12.34 21.66 14.82
N ALA A 172 -12.59 22.96 14.73
CA ALA A 172 -12.45 23.74 13.52
C ALA A 172 -11.87 25.11 13.82
N SER A 173 -11.05 25.63 12.90
CA SER A 173 -10.48 27.00 13.02
C SER A 173 -11.38 28.07 12.45
N ASP A 174 -12.27 27.71 11.54
CA ASP A 174 -13.21 28.59 10.83
C ASP A 174 -14.52 27.84 10.52
N THR A 175 -15.59 28.59 10.29
CA THR A 175 -16.89 28.07 9.83
C THR A 175 -16.90 27.69 8.36
N LYS A 176 -15.90 28.12 7.60
CA LYS A 176 -15.77 27.81 6.16
C LYS A 176 -15.79 26.31 5.89
N GLY A 177 -16.62 25.90 4.94
CA GLY A 177 -16.73 24.49 4.52
C GLY A 177 -17.55 23.61 5.47
N THR A 178 -17.90 24.07 6.68
CA THR A 178 -18.59 23.24 7.68
C THR A 178 -20.13 23.29 7.56
N SER A 179 -20.69 24.16 6.74
CA SER A 179 -22.14 24.45 6.68
C SER A 179 -23.01 23.21 6.45
N SER A 180 -22.59 22.29 5.59
CA SER A 180 -23.30 21.04 5.32
C SER A 180 -23.38 20.08 6.51
N LEU A 181 -22.44 20.19 7.45
CA LEU A 181 -22.35 19.33 8.63
C LEU A 181 -23.02 19.96 9.87
N MET A 182 -23.24 21.29 9.89
CA MET A 182 -23.68 22.02 11.08
C MET A 182 -24.99 21.52 11.66
N GLY A 183 -25.91 21.01 10.86
CA GLY A 183 -27.20 20.46 11.33
C GLY A 183 -27.03 19.21 12.23
N ALA A 184 -25.94 18.50 12.14
CA ALA A 184 -25.65 17.31 12.94
C ALA A 184 -24.96 17.65 14.29
N PHE A 185 -24.51 18.89 14.48
CA PHE A 185 -23.83 19.36 15.68
C PHE A 185 -24.71 20.34 16.46
N LYS A 186 -25.53 19.82 17.36
CA LYS A 186 -26.37 20.66 18.22
C LYS A 186 -25.59 21.25 19.39
N GLN A 187 -24.54 20.57 19.85
CA GLN A 187 -23.63 21.05 20.89
C GLN A 187 -22.46 21.77 20.24
N LYS A 188 -22.46 23.09 20.34
CA LYS A 188 -21.46 23.98 19.74
C LYS A 188 -20.71 24.71 20.84
N VAL A 189 -19.39 24.77 20.69
CA VAL A 189 -18.49 25.57 21.54
C VAL A 189 -17.70 26.50 20.61
N ALA A 190 -17.54 27.75 20.98
CA ALA A 190 -16.74 28.71 20.25
C ALA A 190 -15.83 29.47 21.19
N PHE A 191 -14.54 29.19 21.10
CA PHE A 191 -13.49 29.97 21.72
C PHE A 191 -13.24 31.23 20.89
N GLU A 192 -12.10 31.87 21.04
CA GLU A 192 -11.78 33.09 20.32
C GLU A 192 -11.97 32.95 18.79
N LEU A 193 -12.83 33.80 18.24
CA LEU A 193 -13.13 33.95 16.81
C LEU A 193 -13.39 35.42 16.47
N PRO A 194 -13.33 35.82 15.19
CA PRO A 194 -13.86 37.11 14.74
C PRO A 194 -15.35 37.26 15.10
N ALA A 195 -15.77 38.49 15.46
CA ALA A 195 -17.11 38.75 15.98
C ALA A 195 -18.27 38.36 15.07
N ASP A 196 -18.09 38.45 13.75
CA ASP A 196 -19.05 38.01 12.74
C ASP A 196 -19.32 36.52 12.80
N LYS A 197 -18.34 35.72 13.15
CA LYS A 197 -18.42 34.26 13.24
C LYS A 197 -19.28 33.76 14.39
N TYR A 198 -19.27 34.45 15.53
CA TYR A 198 -20.18 34.13 16.64
C TYR A 198 -21.65 34.29 16.24
N SER A 199 -21.96 35.35 15.50
CA SER A 199 -23.32 35.57 15.01
C SER A 199 -23.80 34.50 14.04
N GLU A 200 -22.90 34.02 13.19
CA GLU A 200 -23.15 32.89 12.28
C GLU A 200 -23.42 31.56 13.04
N LEU A 201 -22.64 31.28 14.08
CA LEU A 201 -22.72 30.04 14.84
C LEU A 201 -23.95 29.95 15.74
N PHE A 202 -24.34 31.07 16.37
CA PHE A 202 -25.33 31.10 17.46
C PHE A 202 -26.62 31.83 17.12
N ASN A 203 -26.80 32.29 15.89
CA ASN A 203 -27.99 33.01 15.41
C ASN A 203 -28.34 34.25 16.28
N GLY A 204 -27.34 34.96 16.78
CA GLY A 204 -27.54 36.13 17.63
C GLY A 204 -26.27 36.92 17.81
N LYS A 205 -26.42 38.18 18.34
CA LYS A 205 -25.27 38.97 18.72
C LYS A 205 -24.67 38.39 20.00
N VAL A 206 -23.39 38.10 19.95
CA VAL A 206 -22.56 37.67 21.08
C VAL A 206 -21.37 38.60 21.17
N ASP A 207 -21.03 39.05 22.36
CA ASP A 207 -19.89 39.91 22.57
C ASP A 207 -18.58 39.17 22.28
N GLN A 208 -17.62 39.88 21.73
CA GLN A 208 -16.31 39.28 21.43
C GLN A 208 -15.58 38.98 22.75
N ILE A 209 -15.09 37.75 22.87
CA ILE A 209 -14.30 37.31 24.02
C ILE A 209 -12.83 37.73 23.82
N GLY A 210 -12.16 38.09 24.92
CA GLY A 210 -10.72 38.28 24.90
C GLY A 210 -9.94 36.99 24.66
N ASN A 211 -8.66 37.13 24.32
CA ASN A 211 -7.76 36.04 24.00
C ASN A 211 -7.34 35.21 25.25
N ASN A 212 -8.30 34.58 25.90
CA ASN A 212 -8.06 33.65 27.01
C ASN A 212 -8.29 32.23 26.57
N PRO A 213 -7.26 31.38 26.44
CA PRO A 213 -7.44 29.99 25.99
C PRO A 213 -8.43 29.23 26.86
N GLY A 214 -9.37 28.52 26.21
CA GLY A 214 -10.43 27.77 26.89
C GLY A 214 -11.60 28.59 27.40
N HIS A 215 -11.58 29.91 27.23
CA HIS A 215 -12.72 30.80 27.47
C HIS A 215 -13.50 30.98 26.17
N GLY A 216 -14.81 30.91 26.23
CA GLY A 216 -15.62 30.93 25.01
C GLY A 216 -17.11 30.98 25.29
N PHE A 217 -17.89 30.67 24.28
CA PHE A 217 -19.34 30.49 24.36
C PHE A 217 -19.72 29.04 24.01
N ALA A 218 -20.75 28.53 24.68
CA ALA A 218 -21.30 27.21 24.35
C ALA A 218 -22.82 27.26 24.29
N ASN A 219 -23.37 26.58 23.27
CA ASN A 219 -24.79 26.31 23.15
C ASN A 219 -25.02 24.82 23.43
N VAL A 220 -25.19 24.47 24.71
CA VAL A 220 -25.49 23.13 25.20
C VAL A 220 -26.59 23.21 26.26
N THR A 221 -27.21 22.06 26.59
CA THR A 221 -28.24 22.02 27.62
C THR A 221 -27.62 22.21 29.00
N VAL A 222 -28.06 23.24 29.71
CA VAL A 222 -27.61 23.54 31.07
C VAL A 222 -28.58 22.90 32.09
N LYS A 223 -28.06 22.15 33.07
CA LYS A 223 -28.81 21.64 34.19
C LYS A 223 -28.54 22.51 35.42
N ILE A 224 -29.55 23.22 35.90
CA ILE A 224 -29.42 24.08 37.07
C ILE A 224 -29.99 23.30 38.29
N PRO A 225 -29.18 23.01 39.33
CA PRO A 225 -29.68 22.39 40.55
C PRO A 225 -30.84 23.21 41.15
N HIS A 226 -31.86 22.52 41.65
CA HIS A 226 -33.07 23.09 42.28
C HIS A 226 -34.06 23.81 41.32
N VAL A 227 -33.90 23.74 40.04
CA VAL A 227 -34.90 24.16 39.05
C VAL A 227 -35.50 22.89 38.41
N THR A 228 -36.80 22.71 38.55
CA THR A 228 -37.52 21.60 37.92
C THR A 228 -37.56 21.82 36.41
N GLY A 229 -36.75 21.06 35.68
CA GLY A 229 -36.66 21.08 34.21
C GLY A 229 -35.26 21.40 33.68
N ALA A 230 -34.91 20.81 32.56
CA ALA A 230 -33.69 21.18 31.84
C ALA A 230 -33.94 22.52 31.14
N PHE A 231 -33.22 23.55 31.52
CA PHE A 231 -33.24 24.83 30.81
C PHE A 231 -32.53 24.65 29.46
N ARG A 232 -33.27 24.49 28.39
CA ARG A 232 -32.74 24.69 27.04
C ARG A 232 -32.83 26.16 26.73
N MET A 233 -31.74 26.86 26.91
CA MET A 233 -31.69 28.26 26.44
C MET A 233 -31.19 28.29 25.02
N ASN A 234 -31.88 29.01 24.16
CA ASN A 234 -31.50 29.23 22.76
C ASN A 234 -30.32 30.19 22.59
N LEU A 235 -29.80 30.72 23.68
CA LEU A 235 -28.68 31.67 23.73
C LEU A 235 -27.42 30.95 24.23
N PRO A 236 -26.26 31.18 23.60
CA PRO A 236 -24.99 30.69 24.10
C PRO A 236 -24.63 31.39 25.40
N TYR A 237 -24.05 30.65 26.34
CA TYR A 237 -23.48 31.20 27.58
C TYR A 237 -21.98 31.15 27.53
N GLU A 238 -21.36 32.09 28.26
CA GLU A 238 -19.93 32.05 28.50
C GLU A 238 -19.54 30.78 29.25
N VAL A 239 -18.43 30.18 28.82
CA VAL A 239 -17.86 28.95 29.43
C VAL A 239 -16.38 29.14 29.67
N GLN A 240 -15.92 28.61 30.78
CA GLN A 240 -14.50 28.39 31.04
C GLN A 240 -14.22 26.89 31.11
N CYS A 241 -13.41 26.42 30.18
CA CYS A 241 -13.02 25.01 30.13
C CYS A 241 -11.94 24.70 31.17
N ARG A 242 -12.00 23.47 31.70
CA ARG A 242 -10.99 22.92 32.61
C ARG A 242 -9.74 22.50 31.87
N PHE A 243 -8.62 22.56 32.56
CA PHE A 243 -7.40 21.91 32.08
C PHE A 243 -7.50 20.39 32.17
N PRO A 244 -6.79 19.64 31.30
CA PRO A 244 -6.82 18.18 31.32
C PRO A 244 -6.24 17.59 32.60
N TYR A 245 -5.28 18.27 33.24
CA TYR A 245 -4.56 17.78 34.40
C TYR A 245 -4.41 18.88 35.48
N GLY A 246 -5.35 19.11 36.32
CA GLY A 246 -5.25 20.07 37.40
C GLY A 246 -5.66 21.52 37.05
N GLU A 247 -5.72 22.38 38.07
CA GLU A 247 -6.27 23.71 37.96
C GLU A 247 -5.23 24.76 37.57
N LYS A 248 -3.93 24.51 37.86
CA LYS A 248 -2.83 25.47 37.63
C LYS A 248 -1.81 24.86 36.64
N GLU A 249 -1.14 25.73 35.91
CA GLU A 249 -0.10 25.34 34.96
C GLU A 249 1.12 24.69 35.64
N SER A 250 1.46 25.15 36.85
CA SER A 250 2.52 24.59 37.69
C SER A 250 2.28 23.15 38.11
N ASP A 251 1.02 22.72 38.20
CA ASP A 251 0.65 21.41 38.77
C ASP A 251 0.44 20.35 37.68
N ARG A 252 0.58 20.74 36.42
CA ARG A 252 0.26 19.87 35.25
C ARG A 252 1.11 18.62 35.15
N ALA A 253 2.42 18.73 35.41
CA ALA A 253 3.33 17.61 35.27
C ALA A 253 3.04 16.50 36.31
N ASP A 254 2.92 16.89 37.58
CA ASP A 254 2.65 15.94 38.66
C ASP A 254 1.25 15.31 38.52
N THR A 255 0.26 16.10 38.12
CA THR A 255 -1.12 15.64 37.92
C THR A 255 -1.25 14.73 36.69
N ALA A 256 -0.49 14.98 35.64
CA ALA A 256 -0.44 14.10 34.46
C ALA A 256 0.14 12.73 34.82
N GLU A 257 1.20 12.69 35.63
CA GLU A 257 1.80 11.45 36.09
C GLU A 257 0.87 10.70 37.07
N GLU A 258 0.17 11.41 37.95
CA GLU A 258 -0.85 10.80 38.80
C GLU A 258 -2.01 10.24 37.98
N PHE A 259 -2.48 10.95 36.96
CA PHE A 259 -3.50 10.48 36.03
C PHE A 259 -3.05 9.19 35.33
N LYS A 260 -1.85 9.15 34.79
CA LYS A 260 -1.26 7.95 34.16
C LYS A 260 -1.19 6.78 35.14
N ARG A 261 -0.70 7.00 36.36
CA ARG A 261 -0.67 5.96 37.42
C ARG A 261 -2.06 5.42 37.76
N ASN A 262 -3.07 6.28 37.81
CA ASN A 262 -4.45 5.86 38.05
C ASN A 262 -5.03 5.05 36.89
N LEU A 263 -4.71 5.40 35.65
CA LEU A 263 -5.05 4.59 34.47
C LEU A 263 -4.36 3.23 34.51
N GLN A 264 -3.08 3.18 34.87
CA GLN A 264 -2.33 1.92 35.01
C GLN A 264 -3.00 0.99 36.01
N LYS A 265 -3.43 1.51 37.17
CA LYS A 265 -4.19 0.72 38.16
C LYS A 265 -5.56 0.28 37.62
N LYS A 266 -6.28 1.15 36.91
CA LYS A 266 -7.62 0.88 36.39
C LYS A 266 -7.63 -0.17 35.28
N PHE A 267 -6.69 -0.06 34.32
CA PHE A 267 -6.64 -0.92 33.13
C PHE A 267 -5.66 -2.10 33.27
N GLY A 268 -4.94 -2.19 34.37
CA GLY A 268 -3.86 -3.14 34.59
C GLY A 268 -2.61 -2.76 33.77
N PHE A 269 -1.44 -3.02 34.32
CA PHE A 269 -0.17 -2.71 33.69
C PHE A 269 0.79 -3.90 33.85
N ALA A 270 1.36 -4.35 32.73
CA ALA A 270 2.42 -5.34 32.73
C ALA A 270 3.42 -5.01 31.61
N ASP A 271 4.71 -5.02 31.93
CA ASP A 271 5.81 -4.84 30.98
C ASP A 271 5.67 -3.63 30.03
N GLY A 272 5.24 -2.49 30.56
CA GLY A 272 5.03 -1.27 29.78
C GLY A 272 3.78 -1.23 28.92
N LYS A 273 2.88 -2.21 29.04
CA LYS A 273 1.63 -2.29 28.25
C LYS A 273 0.41 -2.41 29.17
N TYR A 274 -0.70 -1.80 28.76
CA TYR A 274 -1.97 -1.98 29.44
C TYR A 274 -2.52 -3.40 29.15
N LEU A 275 -2.88 -4.15 30.19
CA LEU A 275 -3.48 -5.48 30.06
C LEU A 275 -4.91 -5.43 29.52
N ARG A 276 -5.62 -4.33 29.79
CA ARG A 276 -6.99 -4.09 29.36
C ARG A 276 -7.01 -2.84 28.50
N CYS A 277 -7.23 -3.03 27.22
CA CYS A 277 -7.42 -1.95 26.26
C CYS A 277 -8.33 -2.43 25.14
N VAL A 278 -8.90 -1.50 24.42
CA VAL A 278 -9.67 -1.77 23.20
C VAL A 278 -8.76 -2.38 22.13
N GLN A 279 -9.36 -3.00 21.11
CA GLN A 279 -8.62 -3.45 19.95
C GLN A 279 -7.86 -2.27 19.34
N LYS A 280 -6.54 -2.42 19.17
CA LYS A 280 -5.69 -1.38 18.61
C LYS A 280 -5.57 -1.54 17.10
N TYR A 281 -5.82 -0.45 16.37
CA TYR A 281 -5.55 -0.32 14.94
C TYR A 281 -4.28 0.52 14.77
N ARG A 282 -3.15 -0.16 14.63
CA ARG A 282 -1.82 0.48 14.59
C ARG A 282 -1.51 1.06 13.22
N THR A 283 -0.58 2.02 13.17
CA THR A 283 0.06 2.51 11.95
C THR A 283 1.24 1.63 11.58
N PHE A 284 1.71 1.74 10.34
CA PHE A 284 2.95 1.08 9.95
C PHE A 284 4.17 1.73 10.60
N PRO A 285 5.17 0.93 10.99
CA PRO A 285 6.49 1.46 11.29
C PRO A 285 7.13 2.03 10.00
N LYS A 286 8.14 2.88 10.16
CA LYS A 286 8.88 3.43 9.02
C LYS A 286 9.39 2.33 8.08
N GLU A 287 9.90 1.25 8.66
CA GLU A 287 10.35 0.06 7.95
C GLU A 287 9.58 -1.16 8.49
N LEU A 288 9.02 -1.96 7.59
CA LEU A 288 8.32 -3.19 7.94
C LEU A 288 9.31 -4.34 8.00
N THR A 289 9.90 -4.58 9.16
CA THR A 289 10.75 -5.77 9.38
C THR A 289 9.91 -7.04 9.39
N VAL A 290 10.55 -8.21 9.34
CA VAL A 290 9.88 -9.51 9.41
C VAL A 290 9.09 -9.66 10.73
N GLU A 291 9.66 -9.21 11.85
CA GLU A 291 9.01 -9.24 13.17
C GLU A 291 7.80 -8.31 13.22
N ALA A 292 7.93 -7.10 12.67
CA ALA A 292 6.83 -6.15 12.57
C ALA A 292 5.72 -6.66 11.67
N TYR A 293 6.06 -7.31 10.56
CA TYR A 293 5.10 -7.97 9.68
C TYR A 293 4.30 -9.04 10.43
N GLU A 294 4.97 -9.95 11.13
CA GLU A 294 4.30 -11.01 11.91
C GLU A 294 3.42 -10.45 13.05
N ALA A 295 3.86 -9.34 13.67
CA ALA A 295 3.10 -8.70 14.75
C ALA A 295 1.87 -7.91 14.25
N LEU A 296 1.88 -7.42 13.02
CA LEU A 296 0.84 -6.54 12.47
C LEU A 296 -0.15 -7.27 11.56
N ARG A 297 0.25 -8.36 10.92
CA ARG A 297 -0.58 -9.06 9.95
C ARG A 297 -1.91 -9.51 10.53
N GLN A 298 -2.99 -9.26 9.78
CA GLN A 298 -4.33 -9.74 10.08
C GLN A 298 -4.66 -10.96 9.21
N THR A 299 -5.53 -11.83 9.73
CA THR A 299 -5.99 -12.98 8.95
C THR A 299 -7.17 -12.55 8.07
N PRO A 300 -7.07 -12.69 6.74
CA PRO A 300 -8.19 -12.38 5.87
C PRO A 300 -9.39 -13.29 6.14
N PRO A 301 -10.63 -12.84 5.87
CA PRO A 301 -11.80 -13.71 5.92
C PRO A 301 -11.61 -14.96 5.06
N LYS A 302 -12.16 -16.10 5.50
CA LYS A 302 -11.93 -17.44 4.90
C LYS A 302 -12.31 -17.61 3.42
N GLU A 303 -12.87 -16.60 2.78
CA GLU A 303 -13.30 -16.65 1.36
C GLU A 303 -12.17 -16.41 0.35
N SER A 304 -10.98 -16.00 0.77
CA SER A 304 -9.82 -15.91 -0.12
C SER A 304 -9.11 -17.27 -0.17
N GLY A 305 -9.56 -18.15 -1.04
CA GLY A 305 -8.96 -19.48 -1.27
C GLY A 305 -7.60 -19.41 -1.96
N LYS A 306 -6.63 -18.68 -1.38
CA LYS A 306 -5.26 -18.66 -1.90
C LYS A 306 -4.50 -19.88 -1.43
N SER A 307 -3.84 -20.54 -2.38
CA SER A 307 -2.96 -21.69 -2.23
C SER A 307 -1.91 -21.48 -1.13
N GLY A 308 -1.49 -22.55 -0.46
CA GLY A 308 -0.39 -22.52 0.52
C GLY A 308 0.99 -22.19 -0.06
N SER A 309 1.10 -21.98 -1.39
CA SER A 309 2.33 -21.64 -2.11
C SER A 309 2.54 -20.12 -2.32
N ALA A 310 1.70 -19.25 -1.74
CA ALA A 310 1.80 -17.83 -1.97
C ALA A 310 2.93 -17.18 -1.16
N ILE A 311 3.77 -16.37 -1.84
CA ILE A 311 4.88 -15.61 -1.25
C ILE A 311 4.33 -14.29 -0.73
N SER A 312 4.47 -14.04 0.58
CA SER A 312 4.10 -12.75 1.17
C SER A 312 5.17 -11.69 0.88
N VAL A 313 4.76 -10.57 0.28
CA VAL A 313 5.65 -9.46 -0.05
C VAL A 313 5.50 -8.27 0.88
N GLY A 314 4.38 -8.16 1.59
CA GLY A 314 4.07 -7.07 2.50
C GLY A 314 2.66 -7.13 3.04
N LEU A 315 2.19 -6.01 3.58
CA LEU A 315 0.83 -5.83 4.09
C LEU A 315 0.12 -4.70 3.34
N ASP A 316 -1.17 -4.87 3.09
CA ASP A 316 -1.98 -3.78 2.57
C ASP A 316 -2.22 -2.70 3.64
N TYR A 317 -2.38 -1.44 3.19
CA TYR A 317 -2.50 -0.28 4.08
C TYR A 317 -3.83 -0.18 4.82
N VAL A 318 -4.86 -0.88 4.35
CA VAL A 318 -6.23 -0.70 4.88
C VAL A 318 -6.54 -1.73 5.97
N ASP A 319 -6.35 -3.01 5.66
CA ASP A 319 -6.76 -4.11 6.55
C ASP A 319 -5.57 -4.83 7.20
N PHE A 320 -4.35 -4.53 6.74
CA PHE A 320 -3.12 -5.25 7.15
C PHE A 320 -3.16 -6.73 6.79
N TYR A 321 -3.87 -7.06 5.70
CA TYR A 321 -3.81 -8.40 5.15
C TYR A 321 -2.51 -8.61 4.38
N PRO A 322 -1.95 -9.82 4.43
CA PRO A 322 -0.81 -10.18 3.60
C PRO A 322 -1.09 -9.96 2.13
N VAL A 323 -0.23 -9.21 1.45
CA VAL A 323 -0.20 -9.15 0.00
C VAL A 323 0.74 -10.25 -0.47
N THR A 324 0.18 -11.17 -1.24
CA THR A 324 0.85 -12.40 -1.64
C THR A 324 0.86 -12.56 -3.14
N VAL A 325 1.89 -13.22 -3.64
CA VAL A 325 2.03 -13.63 -5.04
C VAL A 325 2.25 -15.13 -5.08
N ASP A 326 1.47 -15.86 -5.86
CA ASP A 326 1.72 -17.25 -6.14
C ASP A 326 2.54 -17.38 -7.44
N PRO A 327 3.79 -17.85 -7.38
CA PRO A 327 4.64 -18.00 -8.55
C PRO A 327 4.09 -18.97 -9.60
N LYS A 328 3.17 -19.86 -9.21
CA LYS A 328 2.54 -20.85 -10.11
C LYS A 328 1.37 -20.24 -10.88
N GLU A 329 0.66 -19.32 -10.27
CA GLU A 329 -0.43 -18.56 -10.91
C GLU A 329 0.09 -17.33 -11.67
N SER A 330 1.13 -16.67 -11.14
CA SER A 330 1.71 -15.46 -11.72
C SER A 330 3.01 -15.77 -12.46
N SER A 331 2.91 -16.29 -13.67
CA SER A 331 4.09 -16.68 -14.47
C SER A 331 4.92 -15.49 -14.97
N VAL A 332 4.37 -14.28 -15.01
CA VAL A 332 5.08 -13.06 -15.40
C VAL A 332 4.81 -11.95 -14.38
N ILE A 333 5.87 -11.52 -13.71
CA ILE A 333 5.85 -10.44 -12.72
C ILE A 333 6.67 -9.27 -13.27
N ALA A 334 6.12 -8.05 -13.17
CA ALA A 334 6.83 -6.83 -13.52
C ALA A 334 7.06 -5.97 -12.26
N ILE A 335 8.31 -5.52 -12.06
CA ILE A 335 8.69 -4.63 -10.97
C ILE A 335 9.14 -3.30 -11.57
N TYR A 336 8.37 -2.25 -11.33
CA TYR A 336 8.66 -0.89 -11.79
C TYR A 336 9.01 0.01 -10.62
N GLY A 337 9.89 0.96 -10.83
CA GLY A 337 10.20 1.96 -9.81
C GLY A 337 11.49 2.71 -10.06
N LYS A 338 11.62 3.89 -9.46
CA LYS A 338 12.86 4.68 -9.49
C LYS A 338 14.02 3.96 -8.81
N LYS A 339 15.21 4.46 -9.06
CA LYS A 339 16.42 4.02 -8.36
C LYS A 339 16.24 4.25 -6.84
N GLU A 340 16.68 3.29 -6.03
CA GLU A 340 16.65 3.35 -4.55
C GLU A 340 15.26 3.22 -3.90
N PHE A 341 14.19 2.92 -4.63
CA PHE A 341 12.83 2.73 -4.08
C PHE A 341 12.54 1.29 -3.62
N GLY A 342 13.53 0.40 -3.55
CA GLY A 342 13.36 -0.94 -2.95
C GLY A 342 13.13 -2.08 -3.93
N LYS A 343 13.29 -1.89 -5.28
CA LYS A 343 13.16 -2.97 -6.28
C LYS A 343 14.02 -4.20 -5.96
N THR A 344 15.27 -3.97 -5.57
CA THR A 344 16.23 -5.01 -5.19
C THR A 344 15.76 -5.80 -3.98
N ASN A 345 15.17 -5.12 -2.98
CA ASN A 345 14.59 -5.76 -1.80
C ASN A 345 13.39 -6.64 -2.17
N LEU A 346 12.49 -6.14 -3.02
CA LEU A 346 11.33 -6.93 -3.48
C LEU A 346 11.77 -8.13 -4.31
N LEU A 347 12.74 -7.96 -5.21
CA LEU A 347 13.32 -9.07 -5.97
C LEU A 347 13.92 -10.13 -5.04
N ARG A 348 14.63 -9.71 -3.98
CA ARG A 348 15.20 -10.62 -2.96
C ARG A 348 14.10 -11.40 -2.24
N LEU A 349 13.01 -10.73 -1.83
CA LEU A 349 11.84 -11.39 -1.21
C LEU A 349 11.24 -12.46 -2.11
N LEU A 350 11.03 -12.14 -3.39
CA LEU A 350 10.46 -13.08 -4.36
C LEU A 350 11.39 -14.28 -4.57
N LEU A 351 12.69 -14.06 -4.79
CA LEU A 351 13.66 -15.13 -4.97
C LEU A 351 13.77 -16.03 -3.73
N GLN A 352 13.87 -15.45 -2.54
CA GLN A 352 13.89 -16.21 -1.30
C GLN A 352 12.60 -16.99 -1.08
N GLY A 353 11.45 -16.41 -1.43
CA GLY A 353 10.16 -17.08 -1.35
C GLY A 353 10.08 -18.29 -2.28
N VAL A 354 10.52 -18.16 -3.53
CA VAL A 354 10.57 -19.27 -4.49
C VAL A 354 11.52 -20.36 -4.01
N LEU A 355 12.74 -20.01 -3.61
CA LEU A 355 13.75 -21.00 -3.17
C LEU A 355 13.36 -21.75 -1.90
N ARG A 356 12.48 -21.20 -1.05
CA ARG A 356 11.91 -21.92 0.10
C ARG A 356 10.85 -22.95 -0.31
N GLN A 357 10.20 -22.76 -1.46
CA GLN A 357 9.12 -23.64 -1.94
C GLN A 357 9.63 -24.70 -2.92
N GLU A 358 10.62 -24.34 -3.73
CA GLU A 358 11.18 -25.14 -4.81
C GLU A 358 12.69 -25.30 -4.59
N GLU A 359 13.07 -26.32 -3.84
CA GLU A 359 14.49 -26.55 -3.46
C GLU A 359 15.42 -26.73 -4.66
N ASN A 360 14.90 -27.26 -5.78
CA ASN A 360 15.64 -27.48 -7.02
C ASN A 360 15.38 -26.42 -8.08
N ALA A 361 14.97 -25.21 -7.68
CA ALA A 361 14.74 -24.13 -8.63
C ALA A 361 16.06 -23.70 -9.32
N ARG A 362 15.95 -23.36 -10.61
CA ARG A 362 17.04 -22.77 -11.40
C ARG A 362 16.83 -21.26 -11.50
N LEU A 363 17.90 -20.49 -11.33
CA LEU A 363 17.88 -19.02 -11.48
C LEU A 363 18.64 -18.63 -12.75
N VAL A 364 17.98 -17.86 -13.62
CA VAL A 364 18.58 -17.38 -14.87
C VAL A 364 18.52 -15.86 -14.86
N PHE A 365 19.67 -15.22 -14.87
CA PHE A 365 19.81 -13.76 -14.84
C PHE A 365 20.18 -13.22 -16.20
N LEU A 366 19.42 -12.26 -16.71
CA LEU A 366 19.72 -11.49 -17.91
C LEU A 366 19.92 -10.03 -17.54
N ASP A 367 21.16 -9.61 -17.48
CA ASP A 367 21.57 -8.25 -17.12
C ASP A 367 21.72 -7.37 -18.38
N ASP A 368 21.37 -6.11 -18.28
CA ASP A 368 21.48 -5.12 -19.35
C ASP A 368 22.91 -4.55 -19.55
N GLY A 369 23.87 -5.12 -18.87
CA GLY A 369 25.27 -4.70 -18.91
C GLY A 369 25.68 -3.77 -17.77
N ARG A 370 24.77 -3.35 -16.90
CA ARG A 370 25.08 -2.53 -15.73
C ARG A 370 25.50 -3.33 -14.50
N ASN A 371 25.55 -4.65 -14.61
CA ASN A 371 25.93 -5.59 -13.52
C ASN A 371 25.06 -5.48 -12.27
N GLN A 372 23.81 -5.02 -12.37
CA GLN A 372 22.94 -4.86 -11.20
C GLN A 372 22.44 -6.21 -10.64
N LEU A 373 22.35 -7.23 -11.48
CA LEU A 373 21.98 -8.58 -11.08
C LEU A 373 23.17 -9.44 -10.64
N ARG A 374 24.40 -8.95 -10.82
CA ARG A 374 25.62 -9.69 -10.51
C ARG A 374 25.70 -10.10 -9.06
N GLY A 375 25.29 -9.23 -8.11
CA GLY A 375 25.27 -9.55 -6.69
C GLY A 375 24.36 -10.73 -6.35
N PHE A 376 23.20 -10.82 -7.00
CA PHE A 376 22.31 -11.98 -6.85
C PHE A 376 22.93 -13.26 -7.38
N TYR A 377 23.49 -13.22 -8.58
CA TYR A 377 24.19 -14.37 -9.15
C TYR A 377 25.32 -14.86 -8.24
N ASP A 378 26.20 -13.96 -7.80
CA ASP A 378 27.34 -14.31 -6.94
C ASP A 378 26.89 -14.88 -5.60
N LYS A 379 25.77 -14.41 -5.04
CA LYS A 379 25.18 -14.95 -3.80
C LYS A 379 24.63 -16.36 -3.99
N TYR A 380 23.91 -16.62 -5.06
CA TYR A 380 23.16 -17.88 -5.21
C TYR A 380 23.94 -19.00 -5.93
N ARG A 381 24.91 -18.67 -6.79
CA ARG A 381 25.65 -19.64 -7.63
C ARG A 381 26.35 -20.79 -6.89
N GLY A 382 26.59 -20.63 -5.58
CA GLY A 382 27.21 -21.67 -4.75
C GLY A 382 26.23 -22.70 -4.19
N HIS A 383 24.94 -22.41 -4.23
CA HIS A 383 23.90 -23.19 -3.56
C HIS A 383 22.74 -23.59 -4.48
N VAL A 384 22.56 -22.89 -5.59
CA VAL A 384 21.46 -23.08 -6.54
C VAL A 384 22.03 -23.13 -7.94
N ASP A 385 21.35 -23.86 -8.85
CA ASP A 385 21.69 -23.85 -10.29
C ASP A 385 21.44 -22.45 -10.86
N CYS A 386 22.49 -21.73 -11.22
CA CYS A 386 22.44 -20.35 -11.65
C CYS A 386 23.13 -20.11 -13.00
N VAL A 387 22.47 -19.41 -13.88
CA VAL A 387 23.03 -18.97 -15.18
C VAL A 387 22.99 -17.44 -15.25
N TYR A 388 24.04 -16.83 -15.81
CA TYR A 388 24.13 -15.36 -15.92
C TYR A 388 24.53 -14.92 -17.32
N PHE A 389 23.76 -14.03 -17.90
CA PHE A 389 24.00 -13.40 -19.19
C PHE A 389 24.29 -11.92 -18.99
N ASN A 390 25.50 -11.50 -19.37
CA ASN A 390 25.95 -10.11 -19.22
C ASN A 390 26.24 -9.45 -20.57
N GLY A 391 25.87 -8.19 -20.75
CA GLY A 391 26.06 -7.39 -21.93
C GLY A 391 27.52 -7.22 -22.38
N PHE A 392 28.46 -7.46 -21.50
CA PHE A 392 29.87 -7.22 -21.76
C PHE A 392 30.73 -8.50 -21.90
N GLU A 393 30.19 -9.69 -21.70
CA GLU A 393 30.94 -10.92 -21.92
C GLU A 393 31.01 -11.27 -23.40
N GLU A 394 32.22 -11.21 -23.94
CA GLU A 394 32.51 -11.64 -25.31
C GLU A 394 32.66 -13.17 -25.35
N ARG A 395 31.69 -13.90 -25.85
CA ARG A 395 31.90 -15.29 -26.23
C ARG A 395 32.40 -15.33 -27.68
N THR A 396 33.59 -15.89 -27.87
CA THR A 396 34.18 -16.12 -29.18
C THR A 396 33.74 -17.50 -29.65
N LEU A 397 32.89 -17.55 -30.68
CA LEU A 397 32.55 -18.79 -31.35
C LEU A 397 33.58 -19.10 -32.44
N LYS A 398 34.21 -20.25 -32.36
CA LYS A 398 35.07 -20.78 -33.43
C LYS A 398 34.17 -21.53 -34.41
N VAL A 399 33.94 -20.95 -35.58
CA VAL A 399 33.22 -21.63 -36.66
C VAL A 399 34.28 -22.34 -37.50
N THR A 400 34.34 -23.65 -37.40
CA THR A 400 35.18 -24.51 -38.27
C THR A 400 34.35 -24.89 -39.46
N SER A 401 34.78 -24.55 -40.67
CA SER A 401 34.19 -25.02 -41.91
C SER A 401 34.52 -26.51 -42.10
N GLY A 402 33.51 -27.36 -41.79
CA GLY A 402 33.71 -28.78 -41.67
C GLY A 402 33.54 -29.58 -42.93
N LYS A 403 34.31 -30.65 -43.03
CA LYS A 403 34.05 -31.84 -43.87
C LYS A 403 33.22 -32.83 -43.10
N GLN A 404 32.26 -33.46 -43.78
CA GLN A 404 31.58 -34.65 -43.33
C GLN A 404 32.57 -35.70 -42.79
N ALA A 405 32.31 -36.22 -41.60
CA ALA A 405 32.86 -37.50 -41.20
C ALA A 405 31.75 -38.30 -40.47
N SER A 406 31.41 -39.37 -41.14
CA SER A 406 30.65 -40.50 -40.56
C SER A 406 31.48 -41.17 -39.49
N VAL A 407 30.76 -41.89 -38.61
CA VAL A 407 31.21 -43.04 -37.80
C VAL A 407 31.20 -42.86 -36.28
N ALA A 408 30.45 -43.76 -35.71
CA ALA A 408 30.25 -44.11 -34.34
C ALA A 408 31.49 -44.15 -33.43
N ALA A 409 31.37 -43.66 -32.22
CA ALA A 409 32.19 -44.12 -31.09
C ALA A 409 31.50 -43.90 -29.75
N LYS A 410 31.77 -44.83 -28.87
CA LYS A 410 31.29 -45.17 -27.53
C LYS A 410 31.26 -44.00 -26.53
N PRO A 411 30.45 -44.10 -25.47
CA PRO A 411 30.32 -43.07 -24.46
C PRO A 411 31.53 -43.01 -23.53
N ALA A 412 32.00 -41.83 -23.27
CA ALA A 412 32.93 -41.47 -22.20
C ALA A 412 32.36 -40.36 -21.34
N PRO A 413 32.81 -40.17 -20.11
CA PRO A 413 32.05 -39.58 -19.04
C PRO A 413 31.85 -38.06 -19.16
N ALA A 414 30.78 -37.58 -18.56
CA ALA A 414 30.25 -36.24 -18.58
C ALA A 414 31.33 -35.13 -18.43
N LYS A 415 31.51 -34.38 -19.51
CA LYS A 415 32.06 -33.00 -19.46
C LYS A 415 30.94 -32.06 -19.82
N ALA A 416 30.97 -30.87 -19.19
CA ALA A 416 30.02 -29.80 -19.38
C ALA A 416 29.59 -29.58 -20.84
N PRO A 417 28.31 -29.30 -21.12
CA PRO A 417 27.78 -29.21 -22.47
C PRO A 417 28.47 -28.10 -23.26
N VAL A 418 29.00 -28.44 -24.40
CA VAL A 418 29.46 -27.50 -25.42
C VAL A 418 28.20 -27.00 -26.14
N PRO A 419 27.99 -25.71 -26.26
CA PRO A 419 26.75 -25.16 -26.82
C PRO A 419 26.53 -25.59 -28.27
N VAL A 420 25.32 -26.07 -28.59
CA VAL A 420 24.80 -26.37 -29.95
C VAL A 420 24.85 -25.14 -30.86
N ALA A 421 24.99 -23.97 -30.31
CA ALA A 421 25.28 -22.71 -31.04
C ALA A 421 26.34 -22.85 -32.13
N SER A 422 27.31 -23.76 -31.96
CA SER A 422 28.33 -24.02 -32.97
C SER A 422 27.76 -24.67 -34.25
N ALA A 423 26.79 -25.60 -34.14
CA ALA A 423 26.24 -26.31 -35.28
C ALA A 423 25.33 -25.43 -36.17
N VAL A 424 24.54 -24.55 -35.54
CA VAL A 424 23.67 -23.62 -36.29
C VAL A 424 24.48 -22.57 -37.02
N LEU A 425 25.56 -22.10 -36.43
CA LEU A 425 26.46 -21.09 -37.05
C LEU A 425 27.31 -21.67 -38.18
N GLU A 426 27.67 -22.96 -38.11
CA GLU A 426 28.36 -23.66 -39.22
C GLU A 426 27.51 -23.71 -40.50
N LYS A 427 26.19 -23.91 -40.37
CA LYS A 427 25.27 -24.00 -41.52
C LYS A 427 25.01 -22.64 -42.20
N VAL A 428 25.09 -21.54 -41.40
CA VAL A 428 24.80 -20.17 -41.90
C VAL A 428 26.00 -19.51 -42.53
N ALA A 429 27.21 -19.93 -42.22
CA ALA A 429 28.45 -19.35 -42.74
C ALA A 429 28.79 -19.77 -44.19
N LYS A 430 27.98 -20.57 -44.87
CA LYS A 430 28.19 -20.90 -46.28
C LYS A 430 27.75 -19.76 -47.16
N PRO A 431 28.67 -19.14 -47.93
CA PRO A 431 28.31 -18.11 -48.92
C PRO A 431 27.54 -18.79 -50.06
N ALA A 432 26.56 -18.07 -50.60
CA ALA A 432 25.90 -18.44 -51.83
C ALA A 432 26.95 -18.59 -52.98
N PRO A 433 26.79 -19.51 -53.90
CA PRO A 433 27.75 -19.72 -54.95
C PRO A 433 27.75 -18.50 -55.89
N VAL A 434 28.86 -17.81 -55.97
CA VAL A 434 29.14 -16.80 -57.02
C VAL A 434 29.58 -17.58 -58.26
N SER A 435 28.76 -17.56 -59.27
CA SER A 435 29.11 -18.06 -60.61
C SER A 435 30.18 -17.16 -61.24
N GLY A 436 31.34 -17.68 -61.55
CA GLY A 436 32.33 -16.98 -62.36
C GLY A 436 33.73 -17.57 -62.33
N SER A 437 33.99 -18.49 -63.24
CA SER A 437 35.21 -18.90 -63.95
C SER A 437 36.61 -18.80 -63.36
N SER A 438 37.25 -19.99 -63.39
CA SER A 438 38.67 -20.33 -63.81
C SER A 438 39.85 -19.83 -62.98
N GLY A 439 40.64 -20.79 -62.48
CA GLY A 439 42.09 -20.62 -62.29
C GLY A 439 42.66 -21.38 -61.10
N LEU A 440 43.07 -22.59 -61.34
CA LEU A 440 44.16 -23.43 -60.77
C LEU A 440 44.93 -22.99 -59.52
N GLN A 441 45.01 -24.00 -58.62
CA GLN A 441 46.15 -24.38 -57.77
C GLN A 441 46.43 -23.56 -56.48
N GLY A 442 46.29 -24.28 -55.41
CA GLY A 442 46.85 -23.92 -54.12
C GLY A 442 45.94 -24.39 -52.95
N ALA A 443 46.07 -25.65 -52.56
CA ALA A 443 45.43 -26.11 -51.35
C ALA A 443 46.09 -25.47 -50.13
N VAL A 444 45.55 -24.36 -49.70
CA VAL A 444 45.80 -23.80 -48.35
C VAL A 444 44.46 -23.96 -47.60
N SER A 445 44.49 -24.77 -46.58
CA SER A 445 43.38 -24.91 -45.65
C SER A 445 43.22 -23.59 -44.85
N ASN A 446 42.46 -22.66 -45.43
CA ASN A 446 42.04 -21.51 -44.68
C ASN A 446 40.85 -21.90 -43.80
N GLU A 447 41.15 -22.36 -42.59
CA GLU A 447 40.21 -22.25 -41.47
C GLU A 447 39.98 -20.77 -41.19
N GLN A 448 39.04 -20.19 -41.86
CA GLN A 448 38.56 -18.86 -41.47
C GLN A 448 37.71 -19.03 -40.21
N VAL A 449 38.37 -18.80 -39.06
CA VAL A 449 37.69 -18.67 -37.79
C VAL A 449 36.96 -17.33 -37.79
N LEU A 450 35.68 -17.35 -38.14
CA LEU A 450 34.80 -16.19 -37.96
C LEU A 450 34.49 -16.03 -36.48
N LYS A 451 35.23 -15.13 -35.83
CA LYS A 451 34.91 -14.69 -34.45
C LYS A 451 33.72 -13.74 -34.50
N ARG A 452 32.54 -14.16 -34.15
CA ARG A 452 31.37 -13.32 -34.09
C ARG A 452 31.00 -13.07 -32.65
N LYS A 453 30.84 -11.78 -32.28
CA LYS A 453 30.33 -11.38 -30.97
C LYS A 453 28.80 -11.56 -30.96
N MET A 454 28.29 -12.30 -30.00
CA MET A 454 26.85 -12.43 -29.77
C MET A 454 26.45 -11.50 -28.65
N SER A 455 25.30 -10.81 -28.81
CA SER A 455 24.72 -10.05 -27.72
C SER A 455 24.26 -10.98 -26.59
N PRO A 456 24.17 -10.53 -25.34
CA PRO A 456 23.64 -11.35 -24.24
C PRO A 456 22.26 -11.88 -24.52
N LEU A 457 21.43 -11.07 -25.17
CA LEU A 457 20.08 -11.47 -25.54
C LEU A 457 20.09 -12.59 -26.60
N GLN A 458 20.99 -12.53 -27.58
CA GLN A 458 21.18 -13.62 -28.55
C GLN A 458 21.62 -14.90 -27.84
N GLN A 459 22.57 -14.81 -26.90
CA GLN A 459 22.99 -15.95 -26.08
C GLN A 459 21.84 -16.51 -25.23
N PHE A 460 21.02 -15.63 -24.67
CA PHE A 460 19.85 -16.02 -23.90
C PHE A 460 18.78 -16.71 -24.76
N CYS A 461 18.48 -16.20 -25.96
CA CYS A 461 17.55 -16.87 -26.87
C CYS A 461 18.05 -18.25 -27.31
N LEU A 462 19.35 -18.41 -27.55
CA LEU A 462 19.95 -19.72 -27.83
C LEU A 462 19.82 -20.67 -26.63
N TYR A 463 20.11 -20.17 -25.45
CA TYR A 463 19.94 -20.95 -24.21
C TYR A 463 18.49 -21.39 -23.99
N LEU A 464 17.51 -20.52 -24.26
CA LEU A 464 16.09 -20.90 -24.21
C LEU A 464 15.77 -22.02 -25.20
N ASN A 465 16.33 -21.96 -26.42
CA ASN A 465 16.15 -23.02 -27.41
C ASN A 465 16.78 -24.35 -26.97
N GLU A 466 17.98 -24.31 -26.41
CA GLU A 466 18.70 -25.52 -26.00
C GLU A 466 18.06 -26.20 -24.79
N GLU A 467 17.65 -25.44 -23.80
CA GLU A 467 17.22 -25.97 -22.52
C GLU A 467 15.69 -26.13 -22.39
N TYR A 468 14.91 -25.25 -23.04
CA TYR A 468 13.47 -25.14 -22.77
C TYR A 468 12.57 -25.33 -23.99
N LEU A 469 13.04 -24.95 -25.18
CA LEU A 469 12.24 -24.91 -26.39
C LEU A 469 12.96 -25.62 -27.53
N GLU A 470 12.23 -26.24 -28.43
CA GLU A 470 12.78 -26.75 -29.68
C GLU A 470 12.38 -25.81 -30.83
N LEU A 471 13.19 -24.77 -31.08
CA LEU A 471 13.00 -23.85 -32.18
C LEU A 471 13.66 -24.43 -33.45
N SER A 472 13.01 -24.30 -34.61
CA SER A 472 13.61 -24.78 -35.87
C SER A 472 14.86 -23.99 -36.23
N GLU A 473 15.87 -24.64 -36.80
CA GLU A 473 17.11 -23.99 -37.24
C GLU A 473 16.86 -22.82 -38.19
N SER A 474 15.92 -22.96 -39.13
CA SER A 474 15.56 -21.89 -40.07
C SER A 474 15.04 -20.64 -39.35
N PHE A 475 14.38 -20.84 -38.25
CA PHE A 475 13.83 -19.77 -37.43
C PHE A 475 14.92 -19.02 -36.63
N LEU A 476 15.86 -19.74 -36.01
CA LEU A 476 17.02 -19.14 -35.35
C LEU A 476 17.91 -18.38 -36.35
N VAL A 477 18.11 -18.93 -37.53
CA VAL A 477 18.85 -18.26 -38.61
C VAL A 477 18.18 -16.94 -39.00
N ASN A 478 16.87 -16.93 -39.22
CA ASN A 478 16.13 -15.71 -39.56
C ASN A 478 16.12 -14.69 -38.44
N LEU A 479 16.09 -15.13 -37.18
CA LEU A 479 16.14 -14.25 -36.02
C LEU A 479 17.46 -13.48 -35.95
N PHE A 480 18.59 -14.15 -36.27
CA PHE A 480 19.91 -13.59 -36.06
C PHE A 480 20.56 -12.95 -37.31
N TYR A 481 20.15 -13.35 -38.53
CA TYR A 481 20.93 -13.09 -39.72
C TYR A 481 20.20 -12.41 -40.88
N THR A 482 18.90 -12.30 -40.90
CA THR A 482 18.16 -11.69 -42.01
C THR A 482 17.63 -10.30 -41.67
N GLU A 483 17.83 -9.32 -42.57
CA GLU A 483 17.31 -7.96 -42.41
C GLU A 483 15.79 -7.88 -42.68
N LYS A 484 15.23 -8.80 -43.42
CA LYS A 484 13.80 -8.86 -43.76
C LYS A 484 13.15 -10.07 -43.07
N ARG A 485 12.08 -9.82 -42.36
CA ARG A 485 11.22 -10.85 -41.81
C ARG A 485 10.52 -11.60 -42.93
N ASP A 486 10.75 -12.90 -43.05
CA ASP A 486 9.89 -13.74 -43.85
C ASP A 486 8.60 -14.04 -43.07
N THR A 487 7.54 -13.30 -43.39
CA THR A 487 6.22 -13.43 -42.71
C THR A 487 5.49 -14.70 -43.11
N THR A 488 6.01 -15.48 -44.04
CA THR A 488 5.41 -16.74 -44.50
C THR A 488 5.84 -17.94 -43.65
N LEU A 489 6.83 -17.78 -42.77
CA LEU A 489 7.23 -18.84 -41.85
C LEU A 489 6.14 -19.06 -40.83
N HIS A 490 5.46 -20.18 -40.93
CA HIS A 490 4.55 -20.65 -39.87
C HIS A 490 5.32 -20.71 -38.54
N PRO A 491 4.73 -20.24 -37.45
CA PRO A 491 5.37 -20.37 -36.14
C PRO A 491 5.67 -21.86 -35.91
N PRO A 492 6.92 -22.18 -35.50
CA PRO A 492 7.28 -23.56 -35.25
C PRO A 492 6.37 -24.17 -34.17
N LYS A 493 6.12 -25.49 -34.26
CA LYS A 493 5.56 -26.20 -33.12
C LYS A 493 6.58 -26.14 -31.99
N TYR A 494 6.21 -25.56 -30.90
CA TYR A 494 7.06 -25.51 -29.70
C TYR A 494 6.81 -26.80 -28.93
N GLU A 495 7.81 -27.64 -28.80
CA GLU A 495 7.83 -28.73 -27.85
C GLU A 495 8.61 -28.25 -26.62
N TYR A 496 7.94 -28.21 -25.47
CA TYR A 496 8.54 -27.79 -24.22
C TYR A 496 9.26 -28.95 -23.57
N LYS A 497 10.51 -28.74 -23.15
CA LYS A 497 11.30 -29.71 -22.43
C LYS A 497 10.91 -29.69 -20.95
N GLN A 498 10.88 -30.86 -20.32
CA GLN A 498 10.72 -30.94 -18.87
C GLN A 498 11.97 -30.40 -18.19
N THR A 499 11.82 -29.34 -17.43
CA THR A 499 12.90 -28.65 -16.71
C THR A 499 12.52 -28.45 -15.24
N PRO A 500 13.50 -28.22 -14.35
CA PRO A 500 13.22 -27.76 -12.99
C PRO A 500 12.47 -26.43 -13.01
N PHE A 501 11.81 -26.09 -11.91
CA PHE A 501 11.21 -24.76 -11.78
C PHE A 501 12.27 -23.69 -12.04
N THR A 502 12.04 -22.82 -13.02
CA THR A 502 13.06 -21.86 -13.44
C THR A 502 12.57 -20.43 -13.31
N VAL A 503 13.34 -19.61 -12.61
CA VAL A 503 13.09 -18.17 -12.46
C VAL A 503 14.01 -17.38 -13.39
N PHE A 504 13.41 -16.69 -14.35
CA PHE A 504 14.10 -15.78 -15.25
C PHE A 504 14.02 -14.36 -14.69
N VAL A 505 15.13 -13.80 -14.27
CA VAL A 505 15.24 -12.42 -13.80
C VAL A 505 15.83 -11.56 -14.90
N ILE A 506 15.02 -10.66 -15.44
CA ILE A 506 15.37 -9.85 -16.61
C ILE A 506 15.37 -8.38 -16.22
N GLN A 507 16.51 -7.73 -16.38
CA GLN A 507 16.67 -6.33 -16.09
C GLN A 507 16.53 -5.46 -17.32
N SER A 508 15.81 -4.33 -17.16
CA SER A 508 15.68 -3.30 -18.18
C SER A 508 15.16 -3.80 -19.52
N LYS A 509 13.92 -4.27 -19.56
CA LYS A 509 13.27 -4.71 -20.80
C LYS A 509 13.32 -3.68 -21.93
N LEU A 510 13.37 -2.37 -21.60
CA LEU A 510 13.49 -1.31 -22.60
C LEU A 510 14.78 -1.42 -23.44
N ALA A 511 15.86 -1.93 -22.87
CA ALA A 511 17.10 -2.19 -23.62
C ALA A 511 16.87 -3.23 -24.71
N TYR A 512 15.95 -4.17 -24.50
CA TYR A 512 15.66 -5.25 -25.43
C TYR A 512 14.58 -4.89 -26.45
N LEU A 513 13.65 -3.99 -26.13
CA LEU A 513 12.61 -3.53 -27.05
C LEU A 513 13.16 -2.88 -28.32
N ASN A 514 14.35 -2.29 -28.25
CA ASN A 514 15.00 -1.65 -29.39
C ASN A 514 15.76 -2.62 -30.28
N THR A 515 15.83 -3.90 -29.91
CA THR A 515 16.48 -4.94 -30.71
C THR A 515 15.45 -5.86 -31.37
N ARG A 516 15.81 -6.43 -32.52
CA ARG A 516 14.93 -7.35 -33.25
C ARG A 516 14.64 -8.61 -32.41
N GLU A 517 15.68 -9.15 -31.81
CA GLU A 517 15.66 -10.34 -30.97
C GLU A 517 14.82 -10.12 -29.71
N GLY A 518 14.95 -8.93 -29.12
CA GLY A 518 14.19 -8.55 -27.93
C GLY A 518 12.71 -8.41 -28.21
N LYS A 519 12.34 -7.77 -29.31
CA LYS A 519 10.94 -7.70 -29.75
C LYS A 519 10.36 -9.10 -29.94
N TYR A 520 11.10 -9.96 -30.64
CA TYR A 520 10.66 -11.33 -30.87
C TYR A 520 10.50 -12.11 -29.57
N PHE A 521 11.46 -12.01 -28.65
CA PHE A 521 11.35 -12.63 -27.33
C PHE A 521 10.09 -12.16 -26.59
N LEU A 522 9.88 -10.83 -26.50
CA LEU A 522 8.78 -10.25 -25.73
C LEU A 522 7.40 -10.43 -26.38
N GLU A 523 7.34 -10.42 -27.72
CA GLU A 523 6.08 -10.52 -28.47
C GLU A 523 5.66 -11.96 -28.80
N THR A 524 6.62 -12.89 -28.86
CA THR A 524 6.36 -14.25 -29.33
C THR A 524 6.73 -15.34 -28.35
N ILE A 525 7.97 -15.36 -27.84
CA ILE A 525 8.44 -16.44 -26.96
C ILE A 525 7.77 -16.34 -25.59
N LEU A 526 7.89 -15.18 -24.95
CA LEU A 526 7.40 -14.97 -23.59
C LEU A 526 5.88 -15.23 -23.44
N PRO A 527 4.99 -14.72 -24.29
CA PRO A 527 3.55 -14.99 -24.16
C PRO A 527 3.22 -16.48 -24.29
N ARG A 528 3.96 -17.21 -25.09
CA ARG A 528 3.75 -18.65 -25.26
C ARG A 528 4.26 -19.44 -24.06
N MET A 529 5.43 -19.10 -23.53
CA MET A 529 5.92 -19.72 -22.30
C MET A 529 4.99 -19.41 -21.12
N ALA A 530 4.44 -18.19 -21.05
CA ALA A 530 3.50 -17.80 -20.03
C ALA A 530 2.14 -18.52 -20.15
N SER A 531 1.65 -18.76 -21.37
CA SER A 531 0.35 -19.44 -21.59
C SER A 531 0.35 -20.94 -21.29
N VAL A 532 1.53 -21.56 -21.16
CA VAL A 532 1.69 -23.00 -20.87
C VAL A 532 2.13 -23.22 -19.41
N ALA A 533 1.98 -22.21 -18.57
CA ALA A 533 2.57 -22.15 -17.22
C ALA A 533 2.01 -23.20 -16.24
N GLU A 534 0.80 -23.71 -16.44
CA GLU A 534 0.24 -24.74 -15.54
C GLU A 534 1.04 -26.06 -15.58
N ASP A 535 1.58 -26.41 -16.76
CA ASP A 535 2.41 -27.60 -16.94
C ASP A 535 3.92 -27.29 -16.89
N ASN A 536 4.30 -26.04 -17.07
CA ASN A 536 5.68 -25.59 -17.14
C ASN A 536 6.02 -24.70 -15.95
N LYS A 537 7.06 -25.02 -15.28
CA LYS A 537 7.53 -24.40 -14.05
C LYS A 537 8.39 -23.17 -14.36
N TYR A 538 7.79 -22.13 -14.95
CA TYR A 538 8.51 -20.91 -15.34
C TYR A 538 7.94 -19.68 -14.63
N LEU A 539 8.85 -18.85 -14.13
CA LEU A 539 8.54 -17.54 -13.58
C LEU A 539 9.45 -16.49 -14.21
N PHE A 540 8.87 -15.50 -14.86
CA PHE A 540 9.60 -14.36 -15.41
C PHE A 540 9.43 -13.15 -14.48
N ILE A 541 10.52 -12.57 -14.02
CA ILE A 541 10.54 -11.35 -13.21
C ILE A 541 11.29 -10.26 -13.99
N PHE A 542 10.57 -9.23 -14.39
CA PHE A 542 11.13 -8.05 -15.04
C PHE A 542 11.34 -6.94 -14.02
N SER A 543 12.56 -6.41 -13.93
CA SER A 543 12.89 -5.26 -13.10
C SER A 543 13.28 -4.07 -13.98
N ASP A 544 12.50 -2.99 -13.92
CA ASP A 544 12.72 -1.82 -14.77
C ASP A 544 12.66 -0.50 -14.00
N VAL A 545 13.34 0.52 -14.51
CA VAL A 545 13.43 1.85 -13.88
C VAL A 545 12.40 2.82 -14.45
N GLN A 546 11.89 2.55 -15.65
CA GLN A 546 11.08 3.52 -16.39
C GLN A 546 9.70 3.02 -16.76
N LYS A 547 8.79 3.97 -16.86
CA LYS A 547 7.49 3.86 -17.52
C LYS A 547 7.65 3.27 -18.91
N ILE A 548 6.78 2.35 -19.26
CA ILE A 548 6.68 1.84 -20.62
C ILE A 548 5.90 2.88 -21.41
N ASN A 549 6.56 3.58 -22.33
CA ASN A 549 5.86 4.33 -23.34
C ASN A 549 5.24 3.36 -24.34
N GLU A 550 3.95 3.48 -24.53
CA GLU A 550 3.14 2.61 -25.34
C GLU A 550 3.44 2.79 -26.82
N GLY A 551 4.12 1.80 -27.40
CA GLY A 551 4.05 1.53 -28.84
C GLY A 551 3.34 0.19 -29.02
N ASP A 552 2.85 -0.14 -30.21
CA ASP A 552 2.08 -1.37 -30.49
C ASP A 552 2.79 -2.65 -30.05
N SER A 553 4.13 -2.67 -30.02
CA SER A 553 4.95 -3.80 -29.56
C SER A 553 4.91 -4.03 -28.04
N VAL A 554 4.53 -3.04 -27.27
CA VAL A 554 4.46 -3.13 -25.78
C VAL A 554 3.14 -3.73 -25.30
N SER A 555 2.09 -3.62 -26.11
CA SER A 555 0.76 -4.13 -25.74
C SER A 555 0.76 -5.64 -25.52
N VAL A 556 1.46 -6.40 -26.36
CA VAL A 556 1.54 -7.87 -26.22
C VAL A 556 2.28 -8.26 -24.97
N PHE A 557 3.37 -7.57 -24.64
CA PHE A 557 4.10 -7.81 -23.39
C PHE A 557 3.23 -7.47 -22.17
N ASN A 558 2.55 -6.32 -22.18
CA ASN A 558 1.69 -5.91 -21.06
C ASN A 558 0.55 -6.92 -20.83
N ASN A 559 0.00 -7.52 -21.89
CA ASN A 559 -1.01 -8.56 -21.78
C ASN A 559 -0.48 -9.87 -21.20
N SER A 560 0.83 -10.08 -21.16
CA SER A 560 1.47 -11.26 -20.57
C SER A 560 1.82 -11.07 -19.09
N ILE A 561 1.68 -9.87 -18.54
CA ILE A 561 1.97 -9.61 -17.12
C ILE A 561 0.75 -10.03 -16.29
N HIS A 562 0.97 -10.87 -15.29
CA HIS A 562 -0.08 -11.26 -14.33
C HIS A 562 -0.08 -10.36 -13.10
N THR A 563 1.09 -9.99 -12.59
CA THR A 563 1.24 -9.13 -11.43
C THR A 563 2.25 -8.02 -11.69
N ALA A 564 1.89 -6.78 -11.40
CA ALA A 564 2.79 -5.63 -11.49
C ALA A 564 3.01 -4.99 -10.12
N PHE A 565 4.27 -4.74 -9.78
CA PHE A 565 4.69 -3.99 -8.61
C PHE A 565 5.21 -2.62 -9.01
N LEU A 566 4.80 -1.60 -8.29
CA LEU A 566 5.11 -0.21 -8.55
C LEU A 566 5.70 0.41 -7.29
N LEU A 567 6.99 0.71 -7.36
CA LEU A 567 7.77 1.25 -6.25
C LEU A 567 8.10 2.72 -6.52
N ASP A 568 7.06 3.51 -6.75
CA ASP A 568 7.14 4.95 -7.01
C ASP A 568 5.74 5.57 -6.98
N ASN A 569 5.65 6.87 -7.27
CA ASN A 569 4.38 7.55 -7.46
C ASN A 569 3.61 6.92 -8.63
N ILE A 570 2.44 6.39 -8.33
CA ILE A 570 1.59 5.70 -9.31
C ILE A 570 1.23 6.59 -10.51
N ALA A 571 1.10 7.90 -10.31
CA ALA A 571 0.79 8.84 -11.37
C ALA A 571 1.84 8.88 -12.50
N GLU A 572 3.07 8.45 -12.22
CA GLU A 572 4.12 8.36 -13.24
C GLU A 572 3.99 7.12 -14.14
N PHE A 573 3.20 6.14 -13.70
CA PHE A 573 2.92 4.91 -14.44
C PHE A 573 1.56 4.93 -15.14
N ALA A 574 0.77 5.97 -14.92
CA ALA A 574 -0.51 6.16 -15.60
C ALA A 574 -0.29 6.50 -17.07
N GLY A 575 -1.07 5.91 -17.96
CA GLY A 575 -1.13 6.30 -19.37
C GLY A 575 -1.63 7.75 -19.53
N GLU A 576 -1.33 8.38 -20.64
CA GLU A 576 -1.96 9.62 -21.03
C GLU A 576 -3.44 9.39 -21.37
N ARG A 577 -4.24 10.47 -21.35
CA ARG A 577 -5.68 10.38 -21.58
C ARG A 577 -5.99 9.68 -22.92
N GLY A 578 -6.63 8.51 -22.86
CA GLY A 578 -6.97 7.69 -24.02
C GLY A 578 -5.97 6.58 -24.36
N GLN A 579 -4.85 6.48 -23.66
CA GLN A 579 -3.90 5.37 -23.76
C GLN A 579 -4.18 4.33 -22.67
N LYS A 580 -4.11 3.05 -23.03
CA LYS A 580 -4.18 1.97 -22.04
C LYS A 580 -2.94 2.01 -21.16
N SER A 581 -3.13 2.28 -19.87
CA SER A 581 -2.06 2.13 -18.88
C SER A 581 -1.86 0.65 -18.54
N VAL A 582 -0.75 0.35 -17.86
CA VAL A 582 -0.53 -0.97 -17.23
C VAL A 582 -1.67 -1.30 -16.24
N PHE A 583 -2.48 -0.32 -15.87
CA PHE A 583 -3.55 -0.40 -14.88
C PHE A 583 -4.95 -0.43 -15.50
N GLY A 584 -5.20 -1.26 -16.48
CA GLY A 584 -6.57 -1.54 -16.91
C GLY A 584 -7.38 -0.34 -17.45
N GLY A 585 -6.71 0.76 -17.87
CA GLY A 585 -7.38 1.92 -18.46
C GLY A 585 -7.73 3.05 -17.48
N MET A 586 -7.25 3.01 -16.23
CA MET A 586 -7.32 4.15 -15.34
C MET A 586 -6.50 5.31 -15.90
N ASP A 587 -7.10 6.49 -15.99
CA ASP A 587 -6.41 7.67 -16.47
C ASP A 587 -5.53 8.31 -15.39
N SER A 588 -4.62 9.18 -15.82
CA SER A 588 -3.68 9.84 -14.90
C SER A 588 -4.37 10.76 -13.88
N LYS A 589 -5.58 11.23 -14.17
CA LYS A 589 -6.35 12.08 -13.26
C LYS A 589 -6.93 11.26 -12.11
N THR A 590 -7.61 10.16 -12.42
CA THR A 590 -8.15 9.22 -11.43
C THR A 590 -7.04 8.69 -10.51
N LEU A 591 -5.89 8.27 -11.09
CA LEU A 591 -4.78 7.78 -10.29
C LEU A 591 -4.15 8.85 -9.39
N LYS A 592 -4.13 10.12 -9.80
CA LYS A 592 -3.63 11.24 -8.97
C LYS A 592 -4.57 11.60 -7.83
N GLU A 593 -5.87 11.50 -8.06
CA GLU A 593 -6.90 11.84 -7.08
C GLU A 593 -7.09 10.73 -6.04
N ASP A 594 -7.00 9.46 -6.45
CA ASP A 594 -7.37 8.33 -5.62
C ASP A 594 -6.20 7.68 -4.85
N TYR A 595 -4.94 7.94 -5.26
CA TYR A 595 -3.79 7.23 -4.70
C TYR A 595 -2.71 8.17 -4.16
N ALA A 596 -2.31 7.89 -2.93
CA ALA A 596 -1.28 8.60 -2.20
C ALA A 596 0.12 8.38 -2.78
N ARG A 597 1.03 9.31 -2.49
CA ARG A 597 2.45 9.13 -2.79
C ARG A 597 3.04 7.96 -2.01
N CYS A 598 4.01 7.30 -2.63
CA CYS A 598 4.80 6.26 -1.98
C CYS A 598 6.02 6.86 -1.30
N GLU A 599 6.30 6.39 -0.09
CA GLU A 599 7.56 6.58 0.61
C GLU A 599 8.50 5.39 0.36
N LEU A 600 9.73 5.48 0.84
CA LEU A 600 10.67 4.36 0.76
C LEU A 600 10.10 3.12 1.49
N GLY A 601 10.06 2.00 0.78
CA GLY A 601 9.47 0.75 1.27
C GLY A 601 7.96 0.63 1.03
N ASP A 602 7.34 1.63 0.39
CA ASP A 602 5.96 1.57 -0.07
C ASP A 602 5.89 1.33 -1.57
N GLY A 603 4.75 0.86 -2.00
CA GLY A 603 4.43 0.72 -3.42
C GLY A 603 3.02 0.21 -3.62
N TYR A 604 2.75 -0.18 -4.84
CA TYR A 604 1.47 -0.76 -5.23
C TYR A 604 1.69 -2.15 -5.82
N CYS A 605 0.78 -3.05 -5.52
CA CYS A 605 0.65 -4.35 -6.18
C CYS A 605 -0.62 -4.32 -7.02
N TYR A 606 -0.49 -4.58 -8.31
CA TYR A 606 -1.59 -4.68 -9.24
C TYR A 606 -1.71 -6.13 -9.73
N ASP A 607 -2.79 -6.78 -9.33
CA ASP A 607 -3.21 -8.07 -9.84
C ASP A 607 -4.06 -7.81 -11.09
N ILE A 608 -3.53 -8.15 -12.26
CA ILE A 608 -4.14 -7.78 -13.54
C ILE A 608 -5.39 -8.62 -13.81
N GLU A 609 -5.40 -9.89 -13.43
CA GLU A 609 -6.56 -10.76 -13.63
C GLU A 609 -7.75 -10.34 -12.78
N ALA A 610 -7.49 -9.99 -11.52
CA ALA A 610 -8.50 -9.52 -10.60
C ALA A 610 -8.85 -8.03 -10.78
N ASP A 611 -8.16 -7.30 -11.65
CA ASP A 611 -8.21 -5.82 -11.81
C ASP A 611 -8.14 -5.10 -10.45
N ARG A 612 -7.23 -5.55 -9.60
CA ARG A 612 -7.12 -5.11 -8.22
C ARG A 612 -5.80 -4.43 -7.94
N LEU A 613 -5.86 -3.14 -7.64
CA LEU A 613 -4.72 -2.33 -7.20
C LEU A 613 -4.74 -2.15 -5.68
N VAL A 614 -3.63 -2.47 -5.02
CA VAL A 614 -3.49 -2.39 -3.56
C VAL A 614 -2.20 -1.66 -3.21
N LYS A 615 -2.29 -0.67 -2.33
CA LYS A 615 -1.08 -0.05 -1.74
C LYS A 615 -0.49 -0.98 -0.70
N VAL A 616 0.82 -1.20 -0.76
CA VAL A 616 1.55 -2.19 0.03
C VAL A 616 2.70 -1.53 0.77
N LYS A 617 2.85 -1.87 2.03
CA LYS A 617 4.10 -1.70 2.78
C LYS A 617 4.90 -2.98 2.63
N TYR A 618 6.05 -2.93 1.93
CA TYR A 618 6.87 -4.10 1.66
C TYR A 618 7.71 -4.50 2.85
N ILE A 619 7.88 -5.81 3.04
CA ILE A 619 8.78 -6.35 4.06
C ILE A 619 10.21 -5.95 3.70
N LYS A 620 10.94 -5.38 4.64
CA LYS A 620 12.38 -5.13 4.52
C LYS A 620 13.12 -6.42 4.85
N THR A 621 13.88 -6.94 3.88
CA THR A 621 14.80 -8.04 4.12
C THR A 621 16.09 -7.49 4.73
N GLU A 622 16.74 -8.26 5.59
CA GLU A 622 18.08 -7.93 6.06
C GLU A 622 19.05 -7.91 4.87
N GLU A 623 19.87 -6.88 4.82
CA GLU A 623 21.03 -6.85 3.94
C GLU A 623 22.09 -7.75 4.58
N ASP A 624 22.41 -8.85 3.91
CA ASP A 624 23.52 -9.72 4.32
C ASP A 624 24.87 -9.05 4.06
#